data_ea0a3b772239ad317f761ce7eb97bc4c
#
_entry.id   ea0a3b772239ad317f761ce7eb97bc4c
#
_cell.length_a   1.000
_cell.length_b   1.000
_cell.length_c   1.000
_cell.angle_alpha   90.00
_cell.angle_beta   90.00
_cell.angle_gamma   90.00
#
_symmetry.space_group_name_H-M   'P 1'
#
loop_
_entity.id
_entity.type
_entity.pdbx_description
1 polymer ?
#
loop_
_entity_poly.entity_id
_entity_poly.type
_entity_poly.pdbx_seq_one_letter_code
_entity_poly.pdbx_strand_id
1 'polypeptide(L)'
;MSYLFRSFTTKMMGIIAVMVVLFAAFSMTASAEEVIGTGTVTGSIVNIRAEANTTSAVVAQAAYGDVYNVLLDQYGWVKVEFNGNKGWICGDYITVNLNGVTSRGTITGSAVNVRTGPGTGYGILGLVYYGQTVPIKGQENGWVNIDFNGNNGWVSGDYVSTDRDNGSSRSAERASSAGQAVVNEAMKYLGKPYVYGGNGPNAFDCSGFTSYVYRQLGYSLNRTAAGQNSNGVAVSKANLQPGDLVTFYDRGYSYVGHVGIYIGNGQMIHAGNSSTGVIISDINSSYYGSRFVSGRRIVR
;
A
#
# COMPACT_ATOMS: atom_id res chain seq x y z
N MET A 1 72.45 33.48 -52.60
CA MET A 1 71.02 33.06 -52.79
C MET A 1 70.55 32.54 -51.46
N SER A 2 69.90 33.40 -50.71
CA SER A 2 69.46 33.12 -49.36
C SER A 2 68.00 33.46 -49.24
N TYR A 3 67.16 32.53 -48.87
CA TYR A 3 65.78 32.76 -48.57
C TYR A 3 65.60 32.67 -47.07
N LEU A 4 65.21 33.83 -46.55
CA LEU A 4 64.72 34.01 -45.18
C LEU A 4 63.37 33.34 -44.97
N PHE A 5 63.26 32.40 -44.04
CA PHE A 5 61.99 31.97 -43.53
C PHE A 5 61.72 32.72 -42.19
N ARG A 6 60.77 33.64 -42.23
CA ARG A 6 60.22 34.30 -41.03
C ARG A 6 59.25 33.31 -40.36
N SER A 7 59.58 32.92 -39.14
CA SER A 7 58.66 32.18 -38.28
C SER A 7 57.64 33.18 -37.67
N PHE A 8 56.38 33.00 -38.01
CA PHE A 8 55.25 33.65 -37.33
C PHE A 8 54.86 32.76 -36.14
N THR A 9 55.25 33.17 -34.93
CA THR A 9 54.71 32.63 -33.67
C THR A 9 53.39 33.30 -33.39
N THR A 10 52.29 32.64 -33.74
CA THR A 10 50.97 33.06 -33.30
C THR A 10 50.75 32.64 -31.87
N LYS A 11 50.74 33.57 -30.95
CA LYS A 11 50.33 33.38 -29.56
C LYS A 11 48.84 33.09 -29.58
N MET A 12 48.44 31.82 -29.49
CA MET A 12 47.08 31.39 -29.16
C MET A 12 46.91 31.53 -27.64
N MET A 13 46.36 32.67 -27.23
CA MET A 13 45.84 32.82 -25.86
C MET A 13 44.60 31.94 -25.73
N GLY A 14 44.77 30.76 -25.14
CA GLY A 14 43.67 29.89 -24.74
C GLY A 14 42.97 30.52 -23.58
N ILE A 15 41.75 31.00 -23.84
CA ILE A 15 40.78 31.35 -22.78
C ILE A 15 40.29 30.04 -22.20
N ILE A 16 40.84 29.64 -21.05
CA ILE A 16 40.27 28.59 -20.23
C ILE A 16 39.00 29.17 -19.60
N ALA A 17 37.86 28.93 -20.18
CA ALA A 17 36.58 29.14 -19.55
C ALA A 17 36.45 28.15 -18.40
N VAL A 18 36.74 28.59 -17.17
CA VAL A 18 36.42 27.85 -15.97
C VAL A 18 34.91 27.90 -15.83
N MET A 19 34.26 26.81 -16.29
CA MET A 19 32.85 26.55 -16.04
C MET A 19 32.73 26.23 -14.54
N VAL A 20 32.47 27.24 -13.71
CA VAL A 20 32.04 27.04 -12.33
C VAL A 20 30.65 26.46 -12.39
N VAL A 21 30.57 25.11 -12.33
CA VAL A 21 29.30 24.43 -12.06
C VAL A 21 28.95 24.75 -10.61
N LEU A 22 28.11 25.76 -10.43
CA LEU A 22 27.42 25.96 -9.16
C LEU A 22 26.51 24.75 -8.95
N PHE A 23 27.02 23.76 -8.22
CA PHE A 23 26.16 22.81 -7.52
C PHE A 23 25.41 23.63 -6.48
N ALA A 24 24.23 24.11 -6.85
CA ALA A 24 23.24 24.49 -5.87
C ALA A 24 22.95 23.20 -5.07
N ALA A 25 23.60 23.06 -3.93
CA ALA A 25 23.20 22.08 -2.93
C ALA A 25 21.76 22.46 -2.56
N PHE A 26 20.80 21.82 -3.22
CA PHE A 26 19.44 21.79 -2.75
C PHE A 26 19.52 21.05 -1.42
N SER A 27 19.71 21.80 -0.33
CA SER A 27 19.46 21.27 1.00
C SER A 27 17.98 20.94 1.02
N MET A 28 17.65 19.68 0.71
CA MET A 28 16.38 19.10 1.13
C MET A 28 16.42 19.17 2.66
N THR A 29 15.93 20.26 3.20
CA THR A 29 15.49 20.28 4.59
C THR A 29 14.44 19.17 4.64
N ALA A 30 14.80 18.04 5.26
CA ALA A 30 13.82 17.04 5.60
C ALA A 30 12.76 17.79 6.39
N SER A 31 11.60 18.02 5.79
CA SER A 31 10.45 18.58 6.49
C SER A 31 10.23 17.62 7.67
N ALA A 32 10.29 18.16 8.88
CA ALA A 32 9.95 17.37 10.05
C ALA A 32 8.55 16.81 9.80
N GLU A 33 8.38 15.49 9.90
CA GLU A 33 7.06 14.89 9.80
C GLU A 33 6.17 15.54 10.87
N GLU A 34 5.05 16.07 10.45
CA GLU A 34 4.11 16.79 11.32
C GLU A 34 3.48 15.79 12.31
N VAL A 35 3.33 16.21 13.57
CA VAL A 35 2.58 15.46 14.57
C VAL A 35 1.09 15.62 14.29
N ILE A 36 0.46 14.54 13.83
CA ILE A 36 -0.97 14.54 13.47
C ILE A 36 -1.88 14.24 14.67
N GLY A 37 -1.34 13.84 15.80
CA GLY A 37 -2.11 13.52 17.00
C GLY A 37 -1.29 12.83 18.08
N THR A 38 -1.99 12.17 19.01
CA THR A 38 -1.40 11.34 20.06
C THR A 38 -1.94 9.93 20.00
N GLY A 39 -1.14 8.93 20.38
CA GLY A 39 -1.53 7.53 20.46
C GLY A 39 -1.27 6.97 21.85
N THR A 40 -2.28 6.34 22.47
CA THR A 40 -2.16 5.66 23.77
C THR A 40 -2.10 4.16 23.56
N VAL A 41 -1.08 3.51 24.08
CA VAL A 41 -0.87 2.06 23.98
C VAL A 41 -1.90 1.31 24.83
N THR A 42 -2.55 0.31 24.23
CA THR A 42 -3.61 -0.51 24.85
C THR A 42 -3.17 -1.95 25.12
N GLY A 43 -2.04 -2.38 24.58
CA GLY A 43 -1.44 -3.69 24.88
C GLY A 43 -0.50 -3.65 26.09
N SER A 44 -0.36 -4.77 26.81
CA SER A 44 0.49 -4.83 28.04
C SER A 44 1.95 -4.52 27.75
N ILE A 45 2.52 -5.13 26.71
CA ILE A 45 3.84 -4.84 26.14
C ILE A 45 3.70 -4.96 24.63
N VAL A 46 4.03 -3.89 23.91
CA VAL A 46 3.86 -3.78 22.48
C VAL A 46 5.20 -3.44 21.82
N ASN A 47 5.51 -4.15 20.75
CA ASN A 47 6.74 -3.88 20.00
C ASN A 47 6.59 -2.62 19.15
N ILE A 48 7.56 -1.73 19.23
CA ILE A 48 7.80 -0.66 18.26
C ILE A 48 8.80 -1.20 17.25
N ARG A 49 8.44 -1.13 15.95
CA ARG A 49 9.21 -1.75 14.87
C ARG A 49 9.78 -0.71 13.91
N ALA A 50 10.87 -1.06 13.24
CA ALA A 50 11.51 -0.20 12.24
C ALA A 50 10.59 0.08 11.04
N GLU A 51 9.78 -0.90 10.64
CA GLU A 51 8.86 -0.82 9.50
C GLU A 51 7.45 -1.31 9.89
N ALA A 52 6.44 -0.92 9.12
CA ALA A 52 5.03 -1.23 9.31
C ALA A 52 4.70 -2.71 8.97
N ASN A 53 5.37 -3.67 9.60
CA ASN A 53 5.12 -5.10 9.43
C ASN A 53 5.61 -5.92 10.63
N THR A 54 5.12 -7.14 10.77
CA THR A 54 5.41 -8.03 11.91
C THR A 54 6.81 -8.68 11.86
N THR A 55 7.48 -8.68 10.72
CA THR A 55 8.80 -9.30 10.51
C THR A 55 9.96 -8.31 10.64
N SER A 56 9.65 -7.01 10.64
CA SER A 56 10.64 -5.95 10.82
C SER A 56 11.28 -5.98 12.21
N ALA A 57 12.50 -5.47 12.30
CA ALA A 57 13.23 -5.38 13.55
C ALA A 57 12.43 -4.64 14.63
N VAL A 58 12.45 -5.17 15.85
CA VAL A 58 11.93 -4.48 17.04
C VAL A 58 12.98 -3.46 17.48
N VAL A 59 12.61 -2.18 17.47
CA VAL A 59 13.52 -1.07 17.82
C VAL A 59 13.28 -0.55 19.23
N ALA A 60 12.09 -0.80 19.80
CA ALA A 60 11.75 -0.50 21.17
C ALA A 60 10.52 -1.33 21.61
N GLN A 61 10.15 -1.21 22.88
CA GLN A 61 8.90 -1.73 23.45
C GLN A 61 8.17 -0.62 24.18
N ALA A 62 6.86 -0.64 24.10
CA ALA A 62 5.93 0.27 24.76
C ALA A 62 5.07 -0.51 25.76
N ALA A 63 4.75 0.10 26.88
CA ALA A 63 3.89 -0.47 27.91
C ALA A 63 2.45 0.06 27.79
N TYR A 64 1.52 -0.64 28.43
CA TYR A 64 0.14 -0.18 28.55
C TYR A 64 0.07 1.24 29.15
N GLY A 65 -0.66 2.12 28.46
CA GLY A 65 -0.84 3.51 28.88
C GLY A 65 0.24 4.48 28.38
N ASP A 66 1.33 4.00 27.78
CA ASP A 66 2.31 4.90 27.15
C ASP A 66 1.66 5.75 26.06
N VAL A 67 2.03 7.02 26.01
CA VAL A 67 1.50 8.00 25.04
C VAL A 67 2.61 8.49 24.13
N TYR A 68 2.39 8.44 22.84
CA TYR A 68 3.33 8.87 21.81
C TYR A 68 2.73 9.91 20.87
N ASN A 69 3.57 10.78 20.32
CA ASN A 69 3.21 11.57 19.15
C ASN A 69 2.99 10.67 17.94
N VAL A 70 1.86 10.83 17.28
CA VAL A 70 1.53 10.11 16.04
C VAL A 70 1.92 10.97 14.84
N LEU A 71 2.72 10.39 13.96
CA LEU A 71 3.20 11.00 12.73
C LEU A 71 2.42 10.52 11.50
N LEU A 72 1.93 9.27 11.54
CA LEU A 72 1.19 8.66 10.47
C LEU A 72 0.35 7.51 11.00
N ASP A 73 -0.85 7.34 10.48
CA ASP A 73 -1.74 6.22 10.79
C ASP A 73 -2.30 5.66 9.50
N GLN A 74 -1.77 4.54 9.08
CA GLN A 74 -2.18 3.92 7.80
C GLN A 74 -1.95 2.41 7.81
N TYR A 75 -2.77 1.70 7.03
CA TYR A 75 -2.63 0.26 6.78
C TYR A 75 -2.57 -0.61 8.05
N GLY A 76 -3.28 -0.20 9.12
CA GLY A 76 -3.27 -0.93 10.39
C GLY A 76 -1.99 -0.76 11.21
N TRP A 77 -1.14 0.19 10.86
CA TRP A 77 0.07 0.55 11.58
C TRP A 77 0.12 2.04 11.87
N VAL A 78 0.59 2.37 13.06
CA VAL A 78 0.73 3.75 13.54
C VAL A 78 2.20 4.09 13.67
N LYS A 79 2.66 5.10 12.94
CA LYS A 79 4.01 5.64 13.07
C LYS A 79 4.05 6.59 14.25
N VAL A 80 4.94 6.33 15.17
CA VAL A 80 5.09 7.11 16.40
C VAL A 80 6.50 7.67 16.53
N GLU A 81 6.59 8.77 17.26
CA GLU A 81 7.86 9.33 17.71
C GLU A 81 8.13 8.89 19.15
N PHE A 82 9.31 8.34 19.42
CA PHE A 82 9.75 7.91 20.75
C PHE A 82 11.22 8.22 20.96
N ASN A 83 11.57 8.90 22.04
CA ASN A 83 12.96 9.26 22.42
C ASN A 83 13.77 9.87 21.24
N GLY A 84 13.14 10.74 20.44
CA GLY A 84 13.76 11.34 19.27
C GLY A 84 13.94 10.41 18.05
N ASN A 85 13.48 9.16 18.14
CA ASN A 85 13.45 8.19 17.06
C ASN A 85 12.02 8.00 16.56
N LYS A 86 11.88 7.27 15.45
CA LYS A 86 10.59 6.94 14.84
C LYS A 86 10.45 5.43 14.70
N GLY A 87 9.23 4.92 14.84
CA GLY A 87 8.93 3.50 14.67
C GLY A 87 7.45 3.26 14.47
N TRP A 88 7.07 2.01 14.33
CA TRP A 88 5.73 1.59 13.99
C TRP A 88 5.14 0.69 15.07
N ILE A 89 3.94 1.00 15.51
CA ILE A 89 3.12 0.18 16.40
C ILE A 89 1.96 -0.39 15.58
N CYS A 90 1.64 -1.67 15.78
CA CYS A 90 0.44 -2.25 15.19
C CYS A 90 -0.80 -1.54 15.74
N GLY A 91 -1.70 -1.11 14.85
CA GLY A 91 -2.89 -0.34 15.18
C GLY A 91 -3.82 -1.02 16.18
N ASP A 92 -3.79 -2.36 16.26
CA ASP A 92 -4.58 -3.14 17.24
C ASP A 92 -4.20 -2.88 18.70
N TYR A 93 -3.01 -2.30 18.94
CA TYR A 93 -2.45 -2.08 20.27
C TYR A 93 -2.24 -0.60 20.63
N ILE A 94 -2.81 0.30 19.88
CA ILE A 94 -2.71 1.73 20.14
C ILE A 94 -4.02 2.44 19.76
N THR A 95 -4.57 3.23 20.68
CA THR A 95 -5.70 4.11 20.40
C THR A 95 -5.16 5.48 20.01
N VAL A 96 -5.51 5.95 18.81
CA VAL A 96 -5.02 7.22 18.27
C VAL A 96 -6.08 8.31 18.38
N ASN A 97 -5.69 9.45 18.92
CA ASN A 97 -6.45 10.71 18.93
C ASN A 97 -5.73 11.69 18.01
N LEU A 98 -6.33 11.99 16.86
CA LEU A 98 -5.76 12.90 15.87
C LEU A 98 -6.25 14.33 16.07
N ASN A 99 -5.33 15.30 15.97
CA ASN A 99 -5.65 16.71 16.10
C ASN A 99 -6.59 17.17 14.96
N GLY A 100 -7.75 17.72 15.31
CA GLY A 100 -8.74 18.18 14.31
C GLY A 100 -9.49 17.07 13.58
N VAL A 101 -9.35 15.81 14.00
CA VAL A 101 -10.08 14.67 13.42
C VAL A 101 -11.37 14.43 14.20
N THR A 102 -12.50 14.46 13.51
CA THR A 102 -13.81 14.23 14.13
C THR A 102 -14.21 12.75 14.19
N SER A 103 -13.61 11.92 13.33
CA SER A 103 -13.87 10.47 13.26
C SER A 103 -12.87 9.80 12.30
N ARG A 104 -12.93 8.47 12.23
CA ARG A 104 -12.23 7.68 11.20
C ARG A 104 -13.21 7.12 10.20
N GLY A 105 -12.74 6.91 8.99
CA GLY A 105 -13.49 6.22 7.95
C GLY A 105 -12.64 5.14 7.31
N THR A 106 -13.29 4.07 6.87
CA THR A 106 -12.68 2.99 6.09
C THR A 106 -13.06 3.17 4.63
N ILE A 107 -12.07 3.12 3.74
CA ILE A 107 -12.30 3.20 2.29
C ILE A 107 -12.96 1.92 1.80
N THR A 108 -14.10 2.04 1.14
CA THR A 108 -14.89 0.93 0.59
C THR A 108 -14.75 0.77 -0.92
N GLY A 109 -14.14 1.73 -1.61
CA GLY A 109 -13.81 1.64 -3.04
C GLY A 109 -12.43 1.04 -3.26
N SER A 110 -12.25 0.26 -4.33
CA SER A 110 -11.00 -0.47 -4.61
C SER A 110 -9.80 0.44 -4.82
N ALA A 111 -9.99 1.52 -5.57
CA ALA A 111 -9.04 2.61 -5.77
C ALA A 111 -9.83 3.90 -5.93
N VAL A 112 -9.73 4.79 -4.97
CA VAL A 112 -10.52 6.02 -4.91
C VAL A 112 -9.60 7.22 -5.04
N ASN A 113 -9.93 8.12 -5.94
CA ASN A 113 -9.17 9.36 -6.11
C ASN A 113 -9.30 10.24 -4.86
N VAL A 114 -8.17 10.68 -4.35
CA VAL A 114 -8.07 11.78 -3.40
C VAL A 114 -7.87 13.07 -4.19
N ARG A 115 -8.72 14.07 -3.93
CA ARG A 115 -8.74 15.30 -4.70
C ARG A 115 -8.40 16.53 -3.86
N THR A 116 -8.06 17.62 -4.53
CA THR A 116 -7.74 18.90 -3.86
C THR A 116 -8.98 19.62 -3.31
N GLY A 117 -10.20 19.17 -3.64
CA GLY A 117 -11.46 19.77 -3.19
C GLY A 117 -12.64 18.81 -3.35
N PRO A 118 -13.83 19.19 -2.81
CA PRO A 118 -15.02 18.36 -2.73
C PRO A 118 -15.79 18.31 -4.07
N GLY A 119 -15.25 17.57 -5.05
CA GLY A 119 -15.90 17.41 -6.36
C GLY A 119 -14.99 16.74 -7.40
N THR A 120 -15.63 16.18 -8.43
CA THR A 120 -14.91 15.49 -9.52
C THR A 120 -14.11 16.43 -10.42
N GLY A 121 -14.40 17.73 -10.41
CA GLY A 121 -13.66 18.75 -11.16
C GLY A 121 -12.33 19.18 -10.53
N TYR A 122 -12.07 18.81 -9.27
CA TYR A 122 -10.82 19.13 -8.59
C TYR A 122 -9.69 18.18 -8.97
N GLY A 123 -8.45 18.69 -8.93
CA GLY A 123 -7.25 17.92 -9.25
C GLY A 123 -7.07 16.70 -8.35
N ILE A 124 -6.43 15.65 -8.88
CA ILE A 124 -6.13 14.42 -8.15
C ILE A 124 -4.79 14.58 -7.43
N LEU A 125 -4.78 14.35 -6.11
CA LEU A 125 -3.58 14.29 -5.27
C LEU A 125 -2.94 12.90 -5.26
N GLY A 126 -3.77 11.85 -5.40
CA GLY A 126 -3.36 10.46 -5.35
C GLY A 126 -4.55 9.52 -5.21
N LEU A 127 -4.27 8.31 -4.73
CA LEU A 127 -5.26 7.25 -4.54
C LEU A 127 -5.26 6.77 -3.10
N VAL A 128 -6.45 6.44 -2.60
CA VAL A 128 -6.65 5.58 -1.42
C VAL A 128 -7.36 4.30 -1.86
N TYR A 129 -7.11 3.22 -1.14
CA TYR A 129 -7.53 1.89 -1.54
C TYR A 129 -8.48 1.27 -0.54
N TYR A 130 -9.22 0.27 -0.99
CA TYR A 130 -10.15 -0.49 -0.17
C TYR A 130 -9.53 -0.89 1.17
N GLY A 131 -10.28 -0.68 2.26
CA GLY A 131 -9.89 -1.02 3.62
C GLY A 131 -8.86 -0.09 4.25
N GLN A 132 -8.31 0.90 3.54
CA GLN A 132 -7.54 1.94 4.20
C GLN A 132 -8.42 2.68 5.21
N THR A 133 -7.91 2.80 6.44
CA THR A 133 -8.50 3.69 7.44
C THR A 133 -7.91 5.08 7.27
N VAL A 134 -8.78 6.06 7.09
CA VAL A 134 -8.40 7.46 6.88
C VAL A 134 -8.97 8.34 8.00
N PRO A 135 -8.18 9.29 8.52
CA PRO A 135 -8.68 10.29 9.45
C PRO A 135 -9.64 11.24 8.73
N ILE A 136 -10.84 11.43 9.29
CA ILE A 136 -11.86 12.35 8.76
C ILE A 136 -11.72 13.68 9.48
N LYS A 137 -11.47 14.74 8.70
CA LYS A 137 -11.40 16.13 9.18
C LYS A 137 -12.73 16.88 9.05
N GLY A 138 -13.59 16.43 8.12
CA GLY A 138 -14.90 17.06 7.89
C GLY A 138 -15.64 16.43 6.71
N GLN A 139 -16.83 16.94 6.44
CA GLN A 139 -17.65 16.51 5.30
C GLN A 139 -18.33 17.73 4.66
N GLU A 140 -18.41 17.73 3.34
CA GLU A 140 -19.06 18.79 2.57
C GLU A 140 -19.62 18.22 1.27
N ASN A 141 -20.93 18.48 1.00
CA ASN A 141 -21.60 18.14 -0.25
C ASN A 141 -21.42 16.68 -0.72
N GLY A 142 -21.45 15.71 0.22
CA GLY A 142 -21.24 14.28 -0.09
C GLY A 142 -19.79 13.88 -0.26
N TRP A 143 -18.84 14.79 0.00
CA TRP A 143 -17.39 14.52 0.01
C TRP A 143 -16.86 14.51 1.45
N VAL A 144 -15.90 13.65 1.69
CA VAL A 144 -15.23 13.51 2.98
C VAL A 144 -13.82 14.11 2.88
N ASN A 145 -13.56 15.09 3.75
CA ASN A 145 -12.21 15.63 3.92
C ASN A 145 -11.40 14.69 4.80
N ILE A 146 -10.29 14.21 4.29
CA ILE A 146 -9.40 13.28 4.96
C ILE A 146 -8.00 13.88 5.12
N ASP A 147 -7.24 13.37 6.08
CA ASP A 147 -5.79 13.56 6.06
C ASP A 147 -5.18 12.62 5.02
N PHE A 148 -4.52 13.21 4.03
CA PHE A 148 -3.81 12.48 2.98
C PHE A 148 -2.33 12.89 2.98
N ASN A 149 -1.50 12.11 3.64
CA ASN A 149 -0.05 12.37 3.79
C ASN A 149 0.26 13.78 4.37
N GLY A 150 -0.48 14.18 5.42
CA GLY A 150 -0.35 15.49 6.05
C GLY A 150 -1.07 16.64 5.33
N ASN A 151 -1.70 16.38 4.18
CA ASN A 151 -2.44 17.37 3.42
C ASN A 151 -3.96 17.14 3.51
N ASN A 152 -4.74 18.18 3.29
CA ASN A 152 -6.17 18.03 3.10
C ASN A 152 -6.47 17.38 1.75
N GLY A 153 -7.12 16.22 1.81
CA GLY A 153 -7.59 15.51 0.63
C GLY A 153 -9.09 15.27 0.70
N TRP A 154 -9.75 15.16 -0.43
CA TRP A 154 -11.18 14.94 -0.53
C TRP A 154 -11.49 13.65 -1.28
N VAL A 155 -12.32 12.83 -0.66
CA VAL A 155 -12.78 11.53 -1.20
C VAL A 155 -14.29 11.55 -1.26
N SER A 156 -14.90 10.96 -2.31
CA SER A 156 -16.36 10.83 -2.34
C SER A 156 -16.87 10.02 -1.13
N GLY A 157 -17.88 10.52 -0.45
CA GLY A 157 -18.50 9.86 0.70
C GLY A 157 -19.08 8.49 0.38
N ASP A 158 -19.44 8.22 -0.89
CA ASP A 158 -19.90 6.90 -1.35
C ASP A 158 -18.87 5.79 -1.13
N TYR A 159 -17.60 6.18 -0.95
CA TYR A 159 -16.47 5.26 -0.75
C TYR A 159 -15.84 5.36 0.63
N VAL A 160 -16.53 5.93 1.61
CA VAL A 160 -16.04 6.03 2.99
C VAL A 160 -17.12 5.53 3.96
N SER A 161 -16.85 4.43 4.65
CA SER A 161 -17.65 3.94 5.77
C SER A 161 -17.11 4.51 7.08
N THR A 162 -17.99 5.00 7.95
CA THR A 162 -17.61 5.53 9.26
C THR A 162 -18.01 4.57 10.39
N ASP A 163 -17.24 4.53 11.48
CA ASP A 163 -17.39 3.59 12.61
C ASP A 163 -18.76 3.65 13.33
N ARG A 164 -19.67 4.49 12.90
CA ARG A 164 -21.02 4.58 13.50
C ARG A 164 -21.95 3.44 13.11
N ASP A 165 -21.58 2.61 12.13
CA ASP A 165 -22.46 1.57 11.58
C ASP A 165 -22.14 0.13 12.03
N ASN A 166 -21.11 -0.12 12.86
CA ASN A 166 -20.67 -1.47 13.18
C ASN A 166 -20.77 -1.83 14.67
N GLY A 167 -21.98 -2.22 15.10
CA GLY A 167 -22.22 -3.02 16.30
C GLY A 167 -22.23 -4.52 15.98
N SER A 168 -21.12 -5.13 15.51
CA SER A 168 -21.05 -6.59 15.30
C SER A 168 -19.66 -7.15 15.53
N SER A 169 -19.58 -7.92 16.59
CA SER A 169 -18.67 -8.98 17.04
C SER A 169 -17.17 -8.98 16.63
N ARG A 170 -16.30 -8.91 17.66
CA ARG A 170 -14.83 -8.99 17.68
C ARG A 170 -14.19 -10.13 16.84
N SER A 171 -14.88 -11.21 16.53
CA SER A 171 -14.35 -12.31 15.71
C SER A 171 -14.40 -11.99 14.21
N ALA A 172 -15.42 -11.27 13.74
CA ALA A 172 -15.53 -10.80 12.36
C ALA A 172 -14.53 -9.67 12.08
N GLU A 173 -14.26 -8.80 13.05
CA GLU A 173 -13.23 -7.76 12.97
C GLU A 173 -11.81 -8.34 12.83
N ARG A 174 -11.48 -9.41 13.56
CA ARG A 174 -10.17 -10.07 13.45
C ARG A 174 -9.94 -10.69 12.08
N ALA A 175 -10.92 -11.38 11.52
CA ALA A 175 -10.81 -11.96 10.18
C ALA A 175 -10.74 -10.86 9.10
N SER A 176 -11.49 -9.76 9.28
CA SER A 176 -11.45 -8.58 8.43
C SER A 176 -10.09 -7.88 8.48
N SER A 177 -9.50 -7.71 9.68
CA SER A 177 -8.19 -7.05 9.83
C SER A 177 -7.05 -7.87 9.23
N ALA A 178 -7.07 -9.20 9.39
CA ALA A 178 -6.05 -10.08 8.83
C ALA A 178 -6.12 -10.15 7.29
N GLY A 179 -7.32 -10.25 6.73
CA GLY A 179 -7.52 -10.18 5.28
C GLY A 179 -7.12 -8.83 4.71
N GLN A 180 -7.39 -7.75 5.44
CA GLN A 180 -6.98 -6.41 5.06
C GLN A 180 -5.46 -6.24 5.06
N ALA A 181 -4.74 -6.83 6.01
CA ALA A 181 -3.28 -6.83 6.01
C ALA A 181 -2.71 -7.47 4.74
N VAL A 182 -3.34 -8.54 4.23
CA VAL A 182 -2.96 -9.17 2.96
C VAL A 182 -3.15 -8.21 1.79
N VAL A 183 -4.28 -7.52 1.72
CA VAL A 183 -4.56 -6.52 0.67
C VAL A 183 -3.54 -5.38 0.72
N ASN A 184 -3.29 -4.83 1.91
CA ASN A 184 -2.34 -3.74 2.10
C ASN A 184 -0.92 -4.13 1.68
N GLU A 185 -0.48 -5.35 2.01
CA GLU A 185 0.80 -5.87 1.56
C GLU A 185 0.85 -6.00 0.03
N ALA A 186 -0.21 -6.57 -0.57
CA ALA A 186 -0.30 -6.75 -2.02
C ALA A 186 -0.20 -5.44 -2.79
N MET A 187 -0.85 -4.39 -2.30
CA MET A 187 -0.89 -3.07 -2.95
C MET A 187 0.48 -2.41 -3.09
N LYS A 188 1.45 -2.72 -2.23
CA LYS A 188 2.84 -2.21 -2.32
C LYS A 188 3.54 -2.60 -3.63
N TYR A 189 3.05 -3.65 -4.28
CA TYR A 189 3.66 -4.21 -5.49
C TYR A 189 2.89 -3.89 -6.77
N LEU A 190 1.86 -3.06 -6.69
CA LEU A 190 1.10 -2.61 -7.88
C LEU A 190 2.04 -1.98 -8.91
N GLY A 191 1.90 -2.37 -10.18
CA GLY A 191 2.76 -1.94 -11.28
C GLY A 191 4.11 -2.67 -11.40
N LYS A 192 4.46 -3.58 -10.49
CA LYS A 192 5.68 -4.40 -10.63
C LYS A 192 5.59 -5.32 -11.85
N PRO A 193 6.71 -5.58 -12.55
CA PRO A 193 6.71 -6.39 -13.76
C PRO A 193 6.26 -7.84 -13.53
N TYR A 194 5.64 -8.43 -14.56
CA TYR A 194 5.43 -9.87 -14.62
C TYR A 194 6.64 -10.56 -15.26
N VAL A 195 7.13 -11.62 -14.61
CA VAL A 195 8.12 -12.54 -15.16
C VAL A 195 7.68 -13.96 -14.82
N TYR A 196 7.59 -14.85 -15.81
CA TYR A 196 7.26 -16.25 -15.57
C TYR A 196 8.27 -16.90 -14.59
N GLY A 197 7.79 -17.57 -13.56
CA GLY A 197 8.63 -18.08 -12.46
C GLY A 197 9.03 -17.03 -11.44
N GLY A 198 8.71 -15.74 -11.66
CA GLY A 198 9.00 -14.63 -10.76
C GLY A 198 8.37 -14.83 -9.38
N ASN A 199 9.13 -14.51 -8.33
CA ASN A 199 8.84 -14.83 -6.93
C ASN A 199 9.14 -13.62 -6.00
N GLY A 200 9.23 -12.42 -6.59
CA GLY A 200 9.46 -11.15 -5.90
C GLY A 200 10.89 -10.90 -5.43
N PRO A 201 11.15 -9.71 -4.85
CA PRO A 201 10.25 -8.57 -4.72
C PRO A 201 10.12 -7.71 -5.99
N ASN A 202 10.99 -7.88 -7.00
CA ASN A 202 11.10 -6.97 -8.14
C ASN A 202 10.22 -7.37 -9.32
N ALA A 203 9.90 -8.66 -9.47
CA ALA A 203 9.05 -9.19 -10.52
C ALA A 203 8.34 -10.47 -10.03
N PHE A 204 7.19 -10.77 -10.62
CA PHE A 204 6.29 -11.84 -10.16
C PHE A 204 5.66 -12.58 -11.33
N ASP A 205 5.39 -13.90 -11.15
CA ASP A 205 4.26 -14.54 -11.82
C ASP A 205 3.03 -14.51 -10.89
N CYS A 206 1.88 -15.01 -11.35
CA CYS A 206 0.63 -14.89 -10.59
C CYS A 206 0.70 -15.56 -9.20
N SER A 207 1.20 -16.78 -9.11
CA SER A 207 1.31 -17.54 -7.87
C SER A 207 2.55 -17.16 -7.04
N GLY A 208 3.60 -16.65 -7.68
CA GLY A 208 4.76 -16.06 -6.99
C GLY A 208 4.40 -14.75 -6.29
N PHE A 209 3.54 -13.94 -6.91
CA PHE A 209 3.01 -12.73 -6.30
C PHE A 209 2.21 -13.05 -5.03
N THR A 210 1.22 -13.91 -5.12
CA THR A 210 0.41 -14.30 -3.96
C THR A 210 1.25 -14.96 -2.88
N SER A 211 2.16 -15.90 -3.22
CA SER A 211 3.07 -16.52 -2.26
C SER A 211 3.98 -15.51 -1.57
N TYR A 212 4.47 -14.53 -2.31
CA TYR A 212 5.31 -13.48 -1.76
C TYR A 212 4.56 -12.64 -0.74
N VAL A 213 3.38 -12.12 -1.11
CA VAL A 213 2.53 -11.29 -0.24
C VAL A 213 2.20 -12.02 1.06
N TYR A 214 1.72 -13.25 0.96
CA TYR A 214 1.36 -14.03 2.15
C TYR A 214 2.56 -14.37 3.03
N ARG A 215 3.74 -14.58 2.44
CA ARG A 215 4.98 -14.84 3.18
C ARG A 215 5.42 -13.63 3.99
N GLN A 216 5.22 -12.38 3.52
CA GLN A 216 5.51 -11.17 4.31
C GLN A 216 4.68 -11.12 5.61
N LEU A 217 3.55 -11.81 5.64
CA LEU A 217 2.65 -11.89 6.79
C LEU A 217 2.77 -13.22 7.58
N GLY A 218 3.80 -14.02 7.28
CA GLY A 218 4.09 -15.27 8.00
C GLY A 218 3.29 -16.49 7.52
N TYR A 219 2.56 -16.39 6.40
CA TYR A 219 1.83 -17.52 5.82
C TYR A 219 2.61 -18.18 4.70
N SER A 220 2.43 -19.51 4.55
CA SER A 220 3.06 -20.29 3.49
C SER A 220 2.01 -20.79 2.50
N LEU A 221 2.23 -20.57 1.21
CA LEU A 221 1.38 -21.04 0.14
C LEU A 221 2.14 -22.01 -0.78
N ASN A 222 1.40 -22.89 -1.44
CA ASN A 222 1.95 -23.70 -2.53
C ASN A 222 2.47 -22.80 -3.66
N ARG A 223 3.54 -23.25 -4.35
CA ARG A 223 4.21 -22.42 -5.38
C ARG A 223 3.34 -22.17 -6.62
N THR A 224 2.49 -23.11 -7.01
CA THR A 224 1.72 -23.02 -8.25
C THR A 224 0.27 -22.58 -8.00
N ALA A 225 -0.37 -21.95 -8.99
CA ALA A 225 -1.78 -21.55 -8.89
C ALA A 225 -2.70 -22.75 -8.61
N ALA A 226 -2.46 -23.88 -9.26
CA ALA A 226 -3.19 -25.12 -9.00
C ALA A 226 -2.99 -25.62 -7.56
N GLY A 227 -1.77 -25.57 -7.04
CA GLY A 227 -1.48 -25.90 -5.65
C GLY A 227 -2.14 -24.94 -4.66
N GLN A 228 -2.17 -23.65 -4.97
CA GLN A 228 -2.82 -22.65 -4.13
C GLN A 228 -4.35 -22.82 -4.06
N ASN A 229 -4.95 -23.42 -5.08
CA ASN A 229 -6.37 -23.81 -5.05
C ASN A 229 -6.68 -24.86 -3.98
N SER A 230 -5.68 -25.47 -3.37
CA SER A 230 -5.82 -26.42 -2.25
C SER A 230 -5.42 -25.82 -0.90
N ASN A 231 -4.95 -24.58 -0.85
CA ASN A 231 -4.60 -23.91 0.40
C ASN A 231 -5.85 -23.40 1.14
N GLY A 232 -5.77 -23.31 2.46
CA GLY A 232 -6.82 -22.72 3.31
C GLY A 232 -8.19 -23.40 3.17
N VAL A 233 -9.25 -22.63 3.37
CA VAL A 233 -10.65 -23.08 3.29
C VAL A 233 -11.31 -22.57 2.01
N ALA A 234 -12.08 -23.44 1.35
CA ALA A 234 -12.86 -23.05 0.18
C ALA A 234 -13.93 -22.02 0.54
N VAL A 235 -14.06 -21.01 -0.30
CA VAL A 235 -15.03 -19.92 -0.16
C VAL A 235 -15.79 -19.76 -1.47
N SER A 236 -17.11 -19.66 -1.40
CA SER A 236 -17.93 -19.36 -2.58
C SER A 236 -17.69 -17.92 -3.04
N LYS A 237 -17.95 -17.65 -4.32
CA LYS A 237 -17.80 -16.30 -4.89
C LYS A 237 -18.59 -15.23 -4.14
N ALA A 238 -19.79 -15.58 -3.64
CA ALA A 238 -20.67 -14.68 -2.89
C ALA A 238 -20.14 -14.35 -1.47
N ASN A 239 -19.27 -15.21 -0.92
CA ASN A 239 -18.73 -15.08 0.43
C ASN A 239 -17.26 -14.62 0.46
N LEU A 240 -16.74 -14.16 -0.69
CA LEU A 240 -15.39 -13.63 -0.78
C LEU A 240 -15.22 -12.41 0.14
N GLN A 241 -14.09 -12.40 0.84
CA GLN A 241 -13.66 -11.29 1.69
C GLN A 241 -12.28 -10.79 1.24
N PRO A 242 -11.94 -9.52 1.46
CA PRO A 242 -10.60 -9.02 1.19
C PRO A 242 -9.54 -9.93 1.82
N GLY A 243 -8.48 -10.19 1.04
CA GLY A 243 -7.43 -11.11 1.42
C GLY A 243 -7.68 -12.58 1.02
N ASP A 244 -8.85 -12.97 0.53
CA ASP A 244 -9.03 -14.32 -0.02
C ASP A 244 -8.25 -14.47 -1.33
N LEU A 245 -7.66 -15.65 -1.56
CA LEU A 245 -7.20 -15.98 -2.90
C LEU A 245 -8.41 -16.25 -3.81
N VAL A 246 -8.29 -15.86 -5.07
CA VAL A 246 -9.25 -16.19 -6.13
C VAL A 246 -8.52 -16.92 -7.25
N THR A 247 -9.03 -18.07 -7.64
CA THR A 247 -8.40 -18.94 -8.62
C THR A 247 -9.24 -19.09 -9.87
N PHE A 248 -8.57 -19.25 -11.01
CA PHE A 248 -9.20 -19.26 -12.32
C PHE A 248 -8.61 -20.39 -13.19
N TYR A 249 -9.45 -20.97 -14.04
CA TYR A 249 -8.97 -21.83 -15.11
C TYR A 249 -8.06 -21.07 -16.05
N ASP A 250 -7.05 -21.74 -16.60
CA ASP A 250 -6.25 -21.17 -17.68
C ASP A 250 -7.10 -21.06 -18.96
N ARG A 251 -6.71 -20.15 -19.84
CA ARG A 251 -7.46 -19.87 -21.05
C ARG A 251 -7.51 -21.10 -21.96
N GLY A 252 -8.73 -21.62 -22.17
CA GLY A 252 -8.95 -22.79 -23.02
C GLY A 252 -8.64 -24.14 -22.35
N TYR A 253 -8.39 -24.15 -21.03
CA TYR A 253 -8.06 -25.36 -20.28
C TYR A 253 -9.00 -25.57 -19.10
N SER A 254 -9.01 -26.78 -18.56
CA SER A 254 -9.80 -27.19 -17.38
C SER A 254 -8.94 -27.31 -16.10
N TYR A 255 -7.70 -26.86 -16.10
CA TYR A 255 -6.85 -26.79 -14.92
C TYR A 255 -6.73 -25.36 -14.40
N VAL A 256 -6.47 -25.21 -13.11
CA VAL A 256 -6.23 -23.89 -12.50
C VAL A 256 -4.86 -23.38 -12.92
N GLY A 257 -4.86 -22.32 -13.71
CA GLY A 257 -3.64 -21.72 -14.25
C GLY A 257 -3.38 -20.31 -13.77
N HIS A 258 -4.34 -19.69 -13.07
CA HIS A 258 -4.20 -18.30 -12.59
C HIS A 258 -4.76 -18.12 -11.17
N VAL A 259 -4.17 -17.15 -10.46
CA VAL A 259 -4.55 -16.79 -9.08
C VAL A 259 -4.30 -15.31 -8.82
N GLY A 260 -5.15 -14.70 -8.00
CA GLY A 260 -5.03 -13.36 -7.49
C GLY A 260 -5.48 -13.27 -6.03
N ILE A 261 -5.39 -12.10 -5.46
CA ILE A 261 -5.88 -11.76 -4.12
C ILE A 261 -7.12 -10.88 -4.27
N TYR A 262 -8.24 -11.32 -3.71
CA TYR A 262 -9.48 -10.53 -3.70
C TYR A 262 -9.31 -9.31 -2.80
N ILE A 263 -9.70 -8.14 -3.32
CA ILE A 263 -9.54 -6.85 -2.62
C ILE A 263 -10.88 -6.19 -2.28
N GLY A 264 -11.99 -6.90 -2.51
CA GLY A 264 -13.35 -6.35 -2.31
C GLY A 264 -14.00 -5.88 -3.61
N ASN A 265 -15.29 -5.60 -3.57
CA ASN A 265 -16.10 -5.01 -4.66
C ASN A 265 -15.96 -5.71 -6.03
N GLY A 266 -15.82 -7.03 -6.03
CA GLY A 266 -15.64 -7.79 -7.26
C GLY A 266 -14.26 -7.66 -7.89
N GLN A 267 -13.26 -7.12 -7.19
CA GLN A 267 -11.92 -6.90 -7.74
C GLN A 267 -10.86 -7.77 -7.09
N MET A 268 -9.79 -8.03 -7.83
CA MET A 268 -8.59 -8.70 -7.36
C MET A 268 -7.34 -7.93 -7.78
N ILE A 269 -6.29 -8.03 -6.98
CA ILE A 269 -4.92 -7.67 -7.38
C ILE A 269 -4.15 -8.93 -7.73
N HIS A 270 -3.46 -8.93 -8.86
CA HIS A 270 -2.74 -10.11 -9.37
C HIS A 270 -1.61 -9.71 -10.33
N ALA A 271 -0.60 -10.56 -10.48
CA ALA A 271 0.35 -10.44 -11.58
C ALA A 271 -0.30 -11.01 -12.85
N GLY A 272 -0.69 -10.13 -13.77
CA GLY A 272 -1.51 -10.45 -14.94
C GLY A 272 -0.73 -11.19 -16.03
N ASN A 273 0.12 -10.47 -16.73
CA ASN A 273 0.99 -10.98 -17.80
C ASN A 273 2.18 -10.01 -18.05
N SER A 274 3.07 -10.37 -18.98
CA SER A 274 4.28 -9.60 -19.28
C SER A 274 4.01 -8.16 -19.79
N SER A 275 2.82 -7.89 -20.33
CA SER A 275 2.47 -6.55 -20.79
C SER A 275 1.87 -5.67 -19.70
N THR A 276 1.29 -6.27 -18.66
CA THR A 276 0.54 -5.54 -17.64
C THR A 276 1.23 -5.50 -16.26
N GLY A 277 2.03 -6.52 -15.94
CA GLY A 277 2.58 -6.65 -14.60
C GLY A 277 1.53 -6.92 -13.53
N VAL A 278 1.76 -6.40 -12.32
CA VAL A 278 0.82 -6.47 -11.20
C VAL A 278 -0.24 -5.38 -11.37
N ILE A 279 -1.50 -5.80 -11.52
CA ILE A 279 -2.65 -4.93 -11.79
C ILE A 279 -3.87 -5.31 -10.95
N ILE A 280 -4.86 -4.43 -10.95
CA ILE A 280 -6.21 -4.70 -10.42
C ILE A 280 -7.13 -5.05 -11.59
N SER A 281 -7.93 -6.11 -11.43
CA SER A 281 -8.91 -6.56 -12.42
C SER A 281 -10.24 -6.94 -11.77
N ASP A 282 -11.34 -6.77 -12.53
CA ASP A 282 -12.67 -7.22 -12.13
C ASP A 282 -12.79 -8.73 -12.33
N ILE A 283 -13.09 -9.48 -11.23
CA ILE A 283 -13.34 -10.93 -11.27
C ILE A 283 -14.67 -11.30 -11.93
N ASN A 284 -15.54 -10.32 -12.19
CA ASN A 284 -16.82 -10.49 -12.87
C ASN A 284 -16.75 -10.16 -14.36
N SER A 285 -15.60 -9.65 -14.85
CA SER A 285 -15.39 -9.38 -16.27
C SER A 285 -15.68 -10.62 -17.12
N SER A 286 -15.98 -10.43 -18.40
CA SER A 286 -16.18 -11.55 -19.33
C SER A 286 -14.97 -12.50 -19.40
N TYR A 287 -13.76 -11.97 -19.14
CA TYR A 287 -12.54 -12.77 -19.14
C TYR A 287 -12.33 -13.60 -17.89
N TYR A 288 -12.58 -13.05 -16.68
CA TYR A 288 -12.38 -13.80 -15.42
C TYR A 288 -13.64 -14.48 -14.92
N GLY A 289 -14.82 -13.88 -15.14
CA GLY A 289 -16.08 -14.38 -14.57
C GLY A 289 -16.43 -15.79 -14.98
N SER A 290 -16.24 -16.14 -16.28
CA SER A 290 -16.48 -17.48 -16.82
C SER A 290 -15.43 -18.53 -16.42
N ARG A 291 -14.28 -18.11 -15.90
CA ARG A 291 -13.14 -18.96 -15.54
C ARG A 291 -12.93 -19.09 -14.03
N PHE A 292 -13.74 -18.43 -13.22
CA PHE A 292 -13.65 -18.51 -11.77
C PHE A 292 -13.84 -19.95 -11.28
N VAL A 293 -12.89 -20.43 -10.46
CA VAL A 293 -12.91 -21.79 -9.89
C VAL A 293 -13.35 -21.75 -8.43
N SER A 294 -12.62 -21.04 -7.58
CA SER A 294 -12.96 -20.92 -6.16
C SER A 294 -12.27 -19.73 -5.50
N GLY A 295 -12.82 -19.33 -4.37
CA GLY A 295 -12.09 -18.54 -3.37
C GLY A 295 -11.39 -19.45 -2.37
N ARG A 296 -10.29 -18.98 -1.78
CA ARG A 296 -9.55 -19.70 -0.74
C ARG A 296 -9.18 -18.76 0.38
N ARG A 297 -9.72 -18.97 1.58
CA ARG A 297 -9.43 -18.19 2.78
C ARG A 297 -8.26 -18.80 3.52
N ILE A 298 -7.20 -18.04 3.63
CA ILE A 298 -5.94 -18.44 4.29
C ILE A 298 -5.89 -17.86 5.71
N VAL A 299 -6.22 -16.58 5.84
CA VAL A 299 -6.22 -15.85 7.11
C VAL A 299 -7.58 -15.98 7.81
N ARG A 300 -7.59 -16.11 9.12
CA ARG A 300 -8.81 -16.28 9.93
C ARG A 300 -8.77 -15.39 11.17
#